data_45bd014a038e65d6d2813f9bab6ac74c
#
_entry.id   45bd014a038e65d6d2813f9bab6ac74c
#
_cell.length_a   1.000
_cell.length_b   1.000
_cell.length_c   1.000
_cell.angle_alpha   90.00
_cell.angle_beta   90.00
_cell.angle_gamma   90.00
#
_symmetry.space_group_name_H-M   'P 1'
#
loop_
_entity.id
_entity.type
_entity.pdbx_description
1 polymer ?
#
loop_
_entity_poly.entity_id
_entity_poly.type
_entity_poly.pdbx_seq_one_letter_code
_entity_poly.pdbx_strand_id
1 'polypeptide(L)'
;MADFRFLQDPASEKWLIMAPKRAKRPDQAKGQEPLCPFEDHLEEEIYTLNEAKVVKNKYPFAPIHEIVIHSDDHHKNFDELPANKTEDVFKVFRQRFLAHKDKGQVYIFHNQGKRGGESLPHPHTQIAVVPEEVKLEIPVLNPRNVVRKELKFHYIFCPNTSQWPDEVWIAPHRGGRMFGQATDEEIQELSFAVSRLIQIFDLRHGEEFPFNFYIYPGGDWYLRLIPRLKTLGGFEIGTNVYINTQDPLETFEFIKEHFDNPDFEKITSQHTASYERSV
;
A
#
# COMPACT_ATOMS: atom_id res chain seq x y z
N MET A 1 12.32 22.02 18.49
CA MET A 1 11.31 22.29 17.47
C MET A 1 10.67 20.95 17.10
N ALA A 2 9.36 20.92 16.86
CA ALA A 2 8.70 19.72 16.38
C ALA A 2 9.32 19.25 15.05
N ASP A 3 9.41 17.95 14.84
CA ASP A 3 10.05 17.35 13.65
C ASP A 3 9.25 17.60 12.38
N PHE A 4 7.97 17.92 12.54
CA PHE A 4 7.03 18.23 11.47
C PHE A 4 5.94 19.19 11.99
N ARG A 5 5.18 19.80 11.08
CA ARG A 5 3.99 20.60 11.35
C ARG A 5 3.02 20.55 10.18
N PHE A 6 1.74 20.55 10.48
CA PHE A 6 0.67 20.67 9.50
C PHE A 6 0.40 22.15 9.21
N LEU A 7 0.30 22.48 7.94
CA LEU A 7 0.03 23.83 7.46
C LEU A 7 -1.13 23.75 6.46
N GLN A 8 -2.09 24.64 6.60
CA GLN A 8 -3.17 24.78 5.63
C GLN A 8 -2.94 26.02 4.78
N ASP A 9 -3.04 25.88 3.46
CA ASP A 9 -3.05 27.01 2.54
C ASP A 9 -4.38 27.75 2.67
N PRO A 10 -4.39 29.04 3.05
CA PRO A 10 -5.62 29.78 3.29
C PRO A 10 -6.43 30.06 2.01
N ALA A 11 -5.83 29.95 0.83
CA ALA A 11 -6.51 30.21 -0.45
C ALA A 11 -7.13 28.97 -1.06
N SER A 12 -6.43 27.83 -1.00
CA SER A 12 -6.88 26.56 -1.60
C SER A 12 -7.43 25.56 -0.60
N GLU A 13 -7.33 25.85 0.69
CA GLU A 13 -7.66 24.93 1.81
C GLU A 13 -6.85 23.62 1.81
N LYS A 14 -5.87 23.49 0.92
CA LYS A 14 -5.00 22.31 0.84
C LYS A 14 -4.07 22.23 2.04
N TRP A 15 -3.82 21.01 2.47
CA TRP A 15 -2.90 20.74 3.57
C TRP A 15 -1.51 20.38 3.07
N LEU A 16 -0.49 20.85 3.79
CA LEU A 16 0.91 20.53 3.62
C LEU A 16 1.51 20.05 4.93
N ILE A 17 2.32 19.02 4.88
CA ILE A 17 3.14 18.59 6.02
C ILE A 17 4.58 19.08 5.80
N MET A 18 5.02 20.03 6.59
CA MET A 18 6.40 20.50 6.60
C MET A 18 7.22 19.61 7.53
N ALA A 19 8.09 18.77 6.98
CA ALA A 19 8.90 17.80 7.73
C ALA A 19 10.38 17.83 7.31
N PRO A 20 11.16 18.91 7.61
CA PRO A 20 12.52 19.11 7.10
C PRO A 20 13.52 18.01 7.50
N LYS A 21 13.33 17.36 8.65
CA LYS A 21 14.20 16.28 9.10
C LYS A 21 14.16 15.06 8.18
N ARG A 22 13.07 14.87 7.42
CA ARG A 22 12.96 13.79 6.42
C ARG A 22 13.93 13.95 5.23
N ALA A 23 14.48 15.14 5.01
CA ALA A 23 15.51 15.33 4.00
C ALA A 23 16.81 14.52 4.29
N LYS A 24 17.00 14.12 5.54
CA LYS A 24 18.13 13.28 5.99
C LYS A 24 17.82 11.77 5.96
N ARG A 25 16.60 11.38 5.58
CA ARG A 25 16.20 9.98 5.49
C ARG A 25 17.04 9.28 4.42
N PRO A 26 17.59 8.09 4.70
CA PRO A 26 18.14 7.22 3.66
C PRO A 26 17.09 7.04 2.57
N ASP A 27 17.51 7.09 1.32
CA ASP A 27 16.58 7.02 0.19
C ASP A 27 17.29 6.43 -1.01
N GLN A 28 16.95 5.19 -1.38
CA GLN A 28 17.50 4.52 -2.55
C GLN A 28 17.24 5.30 -3.86
N ALA A 29 16.18 6.10 -3.92
CA ALA A 29 15.91 6.97 -5.06
C ALA A 29 17.02 8.02 -5.28
N LYS A 30 17.83 8.32 -4.25
CA LYS A 30 18.98 9.24 -4.31
C LYS A 30 20.30 8.51 -4.64
N GLY A 31 20.25 7.23 -5.04
CA GLY A 31 21.46 6.44 -5.30
C GLY A 31 22.23 6.03 -4.03
N GLN A 32 21.61 6.12 -2.88
CA GLN A 32 22.14 5.60 -1.63
C GLN A 32 21.70 4.14 -1.48
N GLU A 33 22.62 3.25 -1.23
CA GLU A 33 22.33 1.88 -0.78
C GLU A 33 22.53 1.85 0.75
N PRO A 34 21.50 2.18 1.53
CA PRO A 34 21.64 2.14 2.97
C PRO A 34 21.77 0.69 3.46
N LEU A 35 22.64 0.47 4.42
CA LEU A 35 22.56 -0.75 5.24
C LEU A 35 21.13 -0.87 5.79
N CYS A 36 20.61 -2.09 5.84
CA CYS A 36 19.26 -2.31 6.32
C CYS A 36 19.15 -1.88 7.80
N PRO A 37 18.38 -0.84 8.12
CA PRO A 37 18.27 -0.35 9.50
C PRO A 37 17.47 -1.30 10.40
N PHE A 38 16.89 -2.36 9.83
CA PHE A 38 16.05 -3.33 10.54
C PHE A 38 16.83 -4.57 10.99
N GLU A 39 18.13 -4.71 10.62
CA GLU A 39 18.96 -5.84 11.04
C GLU A 39 19.50 -5.69 12.48
N ASP A 40 20.12 -4.55 12.79
CA ASP A 40 20.94 -4.41 13.99
C ASP A 40 20.38 -3.52 15.10
N HIS A 41 19.37 -2.68 14.80
CA HIS A 41 18.92 -1.64 15.71
C HIS A 41 17.41 -1.45 15.66
N LEU A 42 16.63 -2.44 16.09
CA LEU A 42 15.22 -2.26 16.39
C LEU A 42 15.06 -1.39 17.63
N GLU A 43 15.28 -0.07 17.48
CA GLU A 43 14.98 0.90 18.52
C GLU A 43 13.47 0.83 18.79
N GLU A 44 13.09 0.38 19.99
CA GLU A 44 11.71 0.30 20.47
C GLU A 44 10.74 -0.44 19.55
N GLU A 45 10.82 -1.77 19.54
CA GLU A 45 9.74 -2.62 19.04
C GLU A 45 8.45 -2.33 19.83
N ILE A 46 7.40 -1.92 19.09
CA ILE A 46 6.11 -1.53 19.69
C ILE A 46 5.18 -2.73 19.80
N TYR A 47 5.23 -3.61 18.79
CA TYR A 47 4.36 -4.75 18.67
C TYR A 47 4.98 -5.80 17.75
N THR A 48 4.77 -7.07 18.07
CA THR A 48 5.22 -8.20 17.23
C THR A 48 4.13 -9.25 17.13
N LEU A 49 3.96 -9.80 15.94
CA LEU A 49 3.18 -11.00 15.67
C LEU A 49 4.00 -11.91 14.75
N ASN A 50 4.54 -13.00 15.32
CA ASN A 50 5.48 -13.89 14.63
C ASN A 50 6.70 -13.12 14.10
N GLU A 51 6.91 -13.07 12.79
CA GLU A 51 8.01 -12.30 12.17
C GLU A 51 7.63 -10.84 11.85
N ALA A 52 6.34 -10.52 11.83
CA ALA A 52 5.90 -9.15 11.55
C ALA A 52 6.14 -8.24 12.77
N LYS A 53 6.97 -7.21 12.61
CA LYS A 53 7.42 -6.33 13.69
C LYS A 53 6.98 -4.89 13.43
N VAL A 54 6.60 -4.17 14.48
CA VAL A 54 6.22 -2.77 14.42
C VAL A 54 7.22 -1.92 15.20
N VAL A 55 7.78 -0.92 14.54
CA VAL A 55 8.72 0.03 15.15
C VAL A 55 8.29 1.47 14.88
N LYS A 56 8.80 2.42 15.68
CA LYS A 56 8.59 3.85 15.40
C LYS A 56 9.36 4.28 14.15
N ASN A 57 8.75 5.12 13.32
CA ASN A 57 9.47 5.72 12.21
C ASN A 57 10.46 6.78 12.75
N LYS A 58 11.74 6.63 12.43
CA LYS A 58 12.82 7.55 12.84
C LYS A 58 12.68 8.96 12.26
N TYR A 59 11.96 9.08 11.14
CA TYR A 59 11.71 10.34 10.42
C TYR A 59 10.21 10.59 10.28
N PRO A 60 9.48 10.84 11.40
CA PRO A 60 8.03 10.94 11.38
C PRO A 60 7.56 12.19 10.61
N PHE A 61 6.36 12.12 10.04
CA PHE A 61 5.61 13.25 9.50
C PHE A 61 4.20 13.36 10.10
N ALA A 62 3.88 12.51 11.05
CA ALA A 62 2.63 12.51 11.79
C ALA A 62 2.89 12.26 13.28
N PRO A 63 1.96 12.63 14.19
CA PRO A 63 2.09 12.41 15.63
C PRO A 63 2.40 10.96 16.02
N ILE A 64 1.79 10.03 15.31
CA ILE A 64 2.11 8.61 15.36
C ILE A 64 2.49 8.20 13.94
N HIS A 65 3.70 7.68 13.79
CA HIS A 65 4.19 7.18 12.51
C HIS A 65 5.00 5.91 12.78
N GLU A 66 4.46 4.79 12.36
CA GLU A 66 4.99 3.45 12.60
C GLU A 66 5.42 2.81 11.28
N ILE A 67 6.34 1.88 11.37
CA ILE A 67 6.77 1.00 10.27
C ILE A 67 6.41 -0.42 10.68
N VAL A 68 5.72 -1.15 9.82
CA VAL A 68 5.47 -2.57 9.92
C VAL A 68 6.46 -3.29 9.01
N ILE A 69 7.45 -3.93 9.57
CA ILE A 69 8.40 -4.80 8.89
C ILE A 69 7.69 -6.13 8.66
N HIS A 70 7.68 -6.63 7.42
CA HIS A 70 6.83 -7.76 7.06
C HIS A 70 7.36 -9.11 7.56
N SER A 71 8.68 -9.31 7.49
CA SER A 71 9.36 -10.53 7.93
C SER A 71 10.84 -10.25 8.14
N ASP A 72 11.59 -11.26 8.58
CA ASP A 72 13.04 -11.19 8.66
C ASP A 72 13.74 -11.36 7.30
N ASP A 73 12.99 -11.67 6.22
CA ASP A 73 13.51 -11.78 4.86
C ASP A 73 13.58 -10.38 4.21
N HIS A 74 14.76 -10.02 3.69
CA HIS A 74 15.04 -8.68 3.15
C HIS A 74 14.46 -8.44 1.76
N HIS A 75 14.02 -9.48 1.07
CA HIS A 75 13.67 -9.42 -0.34
C HIS A 75 12.23 -9.83 -0.63
N LYS A 76 11.67 -10.80 0.13
CA LYS A 76 10.35 -11.34 -0.14
C LYS A 76 9.23 -10.36 0.19
N ASN A 77 8.55 -9.93 -0.86
CA ASN A 77 7.37 -9.08 -0.75
C ASN A 77 6.08 -9.93 -0.71
N PHE A 78 4.92 -9.28 -0.77
CA PHE A 78 3.60 -9.90 -0.65
C PHE A 78 3.29 -11.02 -1.67
N ASP A 79 3.88 -10.98 -2.84
CA ASP A 79 3.76 -12.01 -3.89
C ASP A 79 4.55 -13.28 -3.58
N GLU A 80 5.67 -13.16 -2.84
CA GLU A 80 6.58 -14.24 -2.49
C GLU A 80 6.47 -14.71 -1.04
N LEU A 81 5.91 -13.89 -0.15
CA LEU A 81 5.71 -14.26 1.25
C LEU A 81 4.73 -15.44 1.36
N PRO A 82 5.00 -16.43 2.22
CA PRO A 82 4.02 -17.45 2.57
C PRO A 82 2.70 -16.85 3.04
N ALA A 83 1.58 -17.46 2.65
CA ALA A 83 0.24 -16.93 2.93
C ALA A 83 -0.02 -16.61 4.40
N ASN A 84 0.48 -17.45 5.32
CA ASN A 84 0.37 -17.21 6.76
C ASN A 84 1.15 -15.97 7.23
N LYS A 85 2.32 -15.69 6.65
CA LYS A 85 3.11 -14.50 6.99
C LYS A 85 2.42 -13.22 6.46
N THR A 86 1.89 -13.26 5.24
CA THR A 86 1.11 -12.16 4.70
C THR A 86 -0.13 -11.90 5.55
N GLU A 87 -0.84 -12.95 5.98
CA GLU A 87 -1.99 -12.83 6.88
C GLU A 87 -1.59 -12.17 8.22
N ASP A 88 -0.45 -12.55 8.79
CA ASP A 88 0.06 -11.94 10.04
C ASP A 88 0.33 -10.45 9.86
N VAL A 89 0.92 -10.02 8.75
CA VAL A 89 1.13 -8.60 8.44
C VAL A 89 -0.20 -7.85 8.40
N PHE A 90 -1.24 -8.39 7.76
CA PHE A 90 -2.57 -7.75 7.71
C PHE A 90 -3.28 -7.77 9.08
N LYS A 91 -3.08 -8.80 9.92
CA LYS A 91 -3.52 -8.79 11.33
C LYS A 91 -2.84 -7.69 12.13
N VAL A 92 -1.54 -7.46 11.89
CA VAL A 92 -0.80 -6.34 12.50
C VAL A 92 -1.40 -5.01 12.05
N PHE A 93 -1.71 -4.82 10.77
CA PHE A 93 -2.39 -3.60 10.29
C PHE A 93 -3.70 -3.34 11.05
N ARG A 94 -4.56 -4.36 11.17
CA ARG A 94 -5.81 -4.25 11.91
C ARG A 94 -5.59 -3.93 13.38
N GLN A 95 -4.65 -4.61 14.03
CA GLN A 95 -4.32 -4.37 15.43
C GLN A 95 -3.80 -2.95 15.68
N ARG A 96 -2.94 -2.43 14.79
CA ARG A 96 -2.44 -1.06 14.91
C ARG A 96 -3.53 -0.03 14.59
N PHE A 97 -4.41 -0.32 13.63
CA PHE A 97 -5.59 0.50 13.39
C PHE A 97 -6.45 0.65 14.66
N LEU A 98 -6.76 -0.47 15.31
CA LEU A 98 -7.55 -0.47 16.56
C LEU A 98 -6.84 0.28 17.71
N ALA A 99 -5.53 0.17 17.83
CA ALA A 99 -4.74 0.86 18.84
C ALA A 99 -4.73 2.39 18.67
N HIS A 100 -5.06 2.88 17.47
CA HIS A 100 -4.95 4.30 17.12
C HIS A 100 -6.27 4.94 16.63
N LYS A 101 -7.35 4.20 16.46
CA LYS A 101 -8.63 4.67 15.89
C LYS A 101 -9.24 5.90 16.56
N ASP A 102 -8.92 6.13 17.84
CA ASP A 102 -9.42 7.24 18.63
C ASP A 102 -8.41 8.40 18.76
N LYS A 103 -7.30 8.34 17.99
CA LYS A 103 -6.20 9.32 18.03
C LYS A 103 -6.07 10.16 16.75
N GLY A 104 -6.92 9.89 15.76
CA GLY A 104 -6.93 10.53 14.46
C GLY A 104 -7.19 9.56 13.34
N GLN A 105 -7.05 10.03 12.11
CA GLN A 105 -7.23 9.25 10.90
C GLN A 105 -6.06 8.28 10.71
N VAL A 106 -6.31 6.98 10.84
CA VAL A 106 -5.27 5.94 10.73
C VAL A 106 -5.07 5.58 9.26
N TYR A 107 -4.01 6.08 8.65
CA TYR A 107 -3.66 5.84 7.27
C TYR A 107 -2.57 4.78 7.14
N ILE A 108 -2.92 3.63 6.57
CA ILE A 108 -2.01 2.50 6.32
C ILE A 108 -1.65 2.53 4.85
N PHE A 109 -0.34 2.57 4.52
CA PHE A 109 0.10 2.65 3.14
C PHE A 109 1.43 1.93 2.90
N HIS A 110 1.53 1.31 1.74
CA HIS A 110 2.69 0.57 1.28
C HIS A 110 3.29 1.23 0.03
N ASN A 111 4.60 1.21 -0.05
CA ASN A 111 5.35 1.71 -1.20
C ASN A 111 6.33 0.63 -1.65
N GLN A 112 6.17 0.12 -2.86
CA GLN A 112 7.08 -0.84 -3.49
C GLN A 112 7.82 -0.18 -4.65
N GLY A 113 9.12 -0.42 -4.69
CA GLY A 113 9.99 0.02 -5.74
C GLY A 113 10.23 1.54 -5.80
N LYS A 114 11.26 1.93 -6.50
CA LYS A 114 11.72 3.33 -6.60
C LYS A 114 10.63 4.29 -7.09
N ARG A 115 9.85 3.88 -8.11
CA ARG A 115 8.72 4.70 -8.63
C ARG A 115 7.53 4.73 -7.66
N GLY A 116 7.41 3.74 -6.78
CA GLY A 116 6.43 3.72 -5.69
C GLY A 116 6.83 4.63 -4.52
N GLY A 117 8.06 5.16 -4.49
CA GLY A 117 8.54 6.00 -3.41
C GLY A 117 9.08 5.22 -2.21
N GLU A 118 9.44 3.96 -2.42
CA GLU A 118 10.14 3.14 -1.45
C GLU A 118 11.50 3.75 -1.14
N SER A 119 11.85 3.82 0.13
CA SER A 119 13.12 4.39 0.58
C SER A 119 14.15 3.35 1.03
N LEU A 120 13.68 2.20 1.45
CA LEU A 120 14.47 1.06 1.92
C LEU A 120 13.96 -0.20 1.22
N PRO A 121 14.85 -1.05 0.69
CA PRO A 121 14.43 -2.23 -0.07
C PRO A 121 13.78 -3.33 0.79
N HIS A 122 14.08 -3.38 2.10
CA HIS A 122 13.45 -4.35 2.99
C HIS A 122 11.94 -4.13 3.06
N PRO A 123 11.10 -5.11 2.70
CA PRO A 123 9.66 -4.95 2.58
C PRO A 123 8.99 -4.47 3.87
N HIS A 124 8.34 -3.33 3.80
CA HIS A 124 7.68 -2.72 4.95
C HIS A 124 6.47 -1.87 4.54
N THR A 125 5.52 -1.76 5.43
CA THR A 125 4.35 -0.88 5.30
C THR A 125 4.39 0.20 6.37
N GLN A 126 3.83 1.36 6.10
CA GLN A 126 3.82 2.48 7.04
C GLN A 126 2.40 2.74 7.56
N ILE A 127 2.32 3.16 8.81
CA ILE A 127 1.07 3.58 9.46
C ILE A 127 1.28 4.98 10.00
N ALA A 128 0.52 5.94 9.48
CA ALA A 128 0.52 7.32 9.93
C ALA A 128 -0.85 7.68 10.51
N VAL A 129 -0.86 8.26 11.70
CA VAL A 129 -2.09 8.79 12.32
C VAL A 129 -2.10 10.29 12.14
N VAL A 130 -2.97 10.76 11.26
CA VAL A 130 -3.12 12.17 10.91
C VAL A 130 -4.22 12.79 11.77
N PRO A 131 -4.02 14.02 12.32
CA PRO A 131 -5.05 14.69 13.09
C PRO A 131 -6.39 14.79 12.35
N GLU A 132 -7.52 14.70 13.07
CA GLU A 132 -8.87 14.70 12.47
C GLU A 132 -9.20 16.00 11.72
N GLU A 133 -8.62 17.12 12.13
CA GLU A 133 -8.80 18.42 11.46
C GLU A 133 -8.13 18.51 10.10
N VAL A 134 -7.19 17.61 9.79
CA VAL A 134 -6.49 17.58 8.51
C VAL A 134 -7.34 16.84 7.49
N LYS A 135 -7.88 17.56 6.53
CA LYS A 135 -8.69 16.97 5.45
C LYS A 135 -7.80 16.18 4.49
N LEU A 136 -7.96 14.87 4.49
CA LEU A 136 -7.33 13.99 3.52
C LEU A 136 -8.19 13.90 2.26
N GLU A 137 -7.63 14.25 1.10
CA GLU A 137 -8.32 14.17 -0.19
C GLU A 137 -8.17 12.74 -0.78
N ILE A 138 -8.85 11.77 -0.17
CA ILE A 138 -8.83 10.37 -0.59
C ILE A 138 -10.14 10.07 -1.35
N PRO A 139 -10.09 9.38 -2.51
CA PRO A 139 -11.30 8.96 -3.21
C PRO A 139 -12.24 8.16 -2.32
N VAL A 140 -13.53 8.42 -2.38
CA VAL A 140 -14.55 7.71 -1.59
C VAL A 140 -15.04 6.48 -2.36
N LEU A 141 -15.30 5.39 -1.63
CA LEU A 141 -15.86 4.19 -2.21
C LEU A 141 -17.24 4.48 -2.84
N ASN A 142 -17.36 4.23 -4.14
CA ASN A 142 -18.62 4.30 -4.86
C ASN A 142 -18.80 3.07 -5.75
N PRO A 143 -19.39 1.98 -5.21
CA PRO A 143 -19.52 0.70 -5.91
C PRO A 143 -20.69 0.64 -6.90
N ARG A 144 -21.34 1.77 -7.19
CA ARG A 144 -22.50 1.79 -8.10
C ARG A 144 -22.06 1.56 -9.56
N ASN A 145 -22.75 0.64 -10.22
CA ASN A 145 -22.58 0.34 -11.66
C ASN A 145 -21.15 -0.07 -12.05
N VAL A 146 -20.40 -0.71 -11.16
CA VAL A 146 -19.09 -1.29 -11.49
C VAL A 146 -19.19 -2.78 -11.70
N VAL A 147 -18.48 -3.28 -12.70
CA VAL A 147 -18.25 -4.71 -12.89
C VAL A 147 -17.27 -5.16 -11.82
N ARG A 148 -17.57 -6.27 -11.13
CA ARG A 148 -16.77 -6.72 -10.00
C ARG A 148 -16.65 -8.23 -9.95
N LYS A 149 -15.52 -8.70 -9.40
CA LYS A 149 -15.28 -10.10 -9.06
C LYS A 149 -15.66 -10.30 -7.60
N GLU A 150 -16.63 -11.17 -7.37
CA GLU A 150 -17.08 -11.54 -6.03
C GLU A 150 -16.12 -12.55 -5.40
N LEU A 151 -15.69 -12.27 -4.15
CA LEU A 151 -15.06 -13.21 -3.24
C LEU A 151 -16.06 -13.54 -2.11
N LYS A 152 -15.65 -14.30 -1.11
CA LYS A 152 -16.56 -14.68 -0.03
C LYS A 152 -16.95 -13.49 0.87
N PHE A 153 -16.01 -12.63 1.21
CA PHE A 153 -16.19 -11.48 2.11
C PHE A 153 -15.98 -10.13 1.44
N HIS A 154 -15.26 -10.11 0.30
CA HIS A 154 -14.89 -8.91 -0.44
C HIS A 154 -15.32 -9.00 -1.90
N TYR A 155 -15.21 -7.89 -2.59
CA TYR A 155 -15.24 -7.82 -4.03
C TYR A 155 -14.08 -7.00 -4.57
N ILE A 156 -13.60 -7.39 -5.74
CA ILE A 156 -12.51 -6.73 -6.46
C ILE A 156 -13.12 -6.00 -7.66
N PHE A 157 -12.71 -4.75 -7.89
CA PHE A 157 -13.20 -3.98 -9.02
C PHE A 157 -12.19 -2.91 -9.46
N CYS A 158 -12.36 -2.44 -10.70
CA CYS A 158 -11.60 -1.32 -11.24
C CYS A 158 -12.60 -0.18 -11.48
N PRO A 159 -12.52 0.95 -10.74
CA PRO A 159 -13.44 2.06 -10.93
C PRO A 159 -13.36 2.65 -12.35
N ASN A 160 -14.50 2.99 -12.95
CA ASN A 160 -14.52 3.68 -14.24
C ASN A 160 -13.79 5.03 -14.24
N THR A 161 -13.53 5.56 -13.05
CA THR A 161 -12.80 6.80 -12.81
C THR A 161 -11.39 6.54 -12.27
N SER A 162 -10.82 5.36 -12.55
CA SER A 162 -9.44 5.03 -12.16
C SER A 162 -8.47 6.10 -12.63
N GLN A 163 -7.66 6.60 -11.71
CA GLN A 163 -6.68 7.65 -11.98
C GLN A 163 -5.39 7.10 -12.60
N TRP A 164 -5.12 5.81 -12.40
CA TRP A 164 -3.91 5.14 -12.81
C TRP A 164 -4.20 3.91 -13.68
N PRO A 165 -3.32 3.58 -14.63
CA PRO A 165 -3.37 2.29 -15.30
C PRO A 165 -3.32 1.14 -14.29
N ASP A 166 -4.10 0.11 -14.53
CA ASP A 166 -4.20 -1.08 -13.68
C ASP A 166 -4.53 -0.84 -12.20
N GLU A 167 -5.21 0.26 -11.91
CA GLU A 167 -5.71 0.56 -10.57
C GLU A 167 -6.82 -0.41 -10.16
N VAL A 168 -6.68 -1.03 -8.98
CA VAL A 168 -7.61 -2.02 -8.44
C VAL A 168 -8.03 -1.67 -7.03
N TRP A 169 -9.30 -1.91 -6.73
CA TRP A 169 -9.86 -1.75 -5.39
C TRP A 169 -10.40 -3.07 -4.87
N ILE A 170 -10.20 -3.31 -3.58
CA ILE A 170 -10.79 -4.43 -2.82
C ILE A 170 -11.63 -3.82 -1.71
N ALA A 171 -12.90 -4.16 -1.65
CA ALA A 171 -13.80 -3.64 -0.62
C ALA A 171 -14.64 -4.76 0.00
N PRO A 172 -14.99 -4.68 1.30
CA PRO A 172 -15.84 -5.68 1.94
C PRO A 172 -17.29 -5.57 1.46
N HIS A 173 -18.02 -6.71 1.44
CA HIS A 173 -19.47 -6.72 1.17
C HIS A 173 -20.26 -5.92 2.22
N ARG A 174 -19.78 -5.93 3.46
CA ARG A 174 -20.44 -5.25 4.58
C ARG A 174 -19.94 -3.82 4.70
N GLY A 175 -20.67 -2.87 4.16
CA GLY A 175 -20.40 -1.45 4.28
C GLY A 175 -20.60 -0.89 5.71
N GLY A 176 -20.32 0.40 5.90
CA GLY A 176 -20.52 1.14 7.15
C GLY A 176 -19.52 0.80 8.25
N ARG A 177 -18.42 0.10 7.94
CA ARG A 177 -17.41 -0.33 8.93
C ARG A 177 -16.04 0.26 8.62
N MET A 178 -15.26 0.46 9.68
CA MET A 178 -13.83 0.75 9.57
C MET A 178 -13.01 -0.54 9.44
N PHE A 179 -11.81 -0.45 8.88
CA PHE A 179 -10.89 -1.58 8.70
C PHE A 179 -10.62 -2.37 9.99
N GLY A 180 -10.50 -1.68 11.13
CA GLY A 180 -10.31 -2.33 12.44
C GLY A 180 -11.42 -3.30 12.85
N GLN A 181 -12.59 -3.25 12.21
CA GLN A 181 -13.73 -4.13 12.49
C GLN A 181 -13.79 -5.37 11.56
N ALA A 182 -12.78 -5.56 10.72
CA ALA A 182 -12.67 -6.76 9.90
C ALA A 182 -12.47 -8.01 10.77
N THR A 183 -13.11 -9.14 10.42
CA THR A 183 -12.91 -10.42 11.11
C THR A 183 -11.59 -11.09 10.67
N ASP A 184 -11.20 -12.17 11.34
CA ASP A 184 -9.99 -12.90 10.96
C ASP A 184 -10.13 -13.52 9.57
N GLU A 185 -11.31 -14.02 9.23
CA GLU A 185 -11.58 -14.59 7.90
C GLU A 185 -11.59 -13.51 6.81
N GLU A 186 -12.09 -12.30 7.11
CA GLU A 186 -12.00 -11.15 6.20
C GLU A 186 -10.54 -10.74 5.99
N ILE A 187 -9.72 -10.71 7.04
CA ILE A 187 -8.28 -10.42 6.94
C ILE A 187 -7.54 -11.48 6.11
N GLN A 188 -7.84 -12.75 6.33
CA GLN A 188 -7.25 -13.86 5.58
C GLN A 188 -7.58 -13.74 4.08
N GLU A 189 -8.84 -13.48 3.74
CA GLU A 189 -9.22 -13.32 2.32
C GLU A 189 -8.61 -12.06 1.70
N LEU A 190 -8.55 -10.95 2.44
CA LEU A 190 -7.92 -9.70 1.97
C LEU A 190 -6.43 -9.90 1.68
N SER A 191 -5.69 -10.51 2.61
CA SER A 191 -4.26 -10.78 2.45
C SER A 191 -3.99 -11.68 1.25
N PHE A 192 -4.79 -12.75 1.08
CA PHE A 192 -4.74 -13.61 -0.10
C PHE A 192 -5.02 -12.82 -1.40
N ALA A 193 -6.07 -11.99 -1.40
CA ALA A 193 -6.44 -11.22 -2.59
C ALA A 193 -5.35 -10.24 -3.00
N VAL A 194 -4.69 -9.59 -2.05
CA VAL A 194 -3.56 -8.66 -2.32
C VAL A 194 -2.37 -9.42 -2.90
N SER A 195 -1.92 -10.51 -2.26
CA SER A 195 -0.83 -11.34 -2.79
C SER A 195 -1.13 -11.83 -4.20
N ARG A 196 -2.35 -12.33 -4.44
CA ARG A 196 -2.79 -12.84 -5.74
C ARG A 196 -2.80 -11.73 -6.82
N LEU A 197 -3.26 -10.53 -6.50
CA LEU A 197 -3.24 -9.41 -7.44
C LEU A 197 -1.81 -9.01 -7.81
N ILE A 198 -0.89 -8.97 -6.84
CA ILE A 198 0.51 -8.66 -7.12
C ILE A 198 1.11 -9.75 -8.01
N GLN A 199 0.94 -11.04 -7.68
CA GLN A 199 1.42 -12.17 -8.50
C GLN A 199 0.96 -12.11 -9.96
N ILE A 200 -0.34 -11.84 -10.20
CA ILE A 200 -0.84 -11.77 -11.59
C ILE A 200 -0.40 -10.50 -12.30
N PHE A 201 -0.17 -9.40 -11.59
CA PHE A 201 0.38 -8.19 -12.19
C PHE A 201 1.87 -8.34 -12.56
N ASP A 202 2.62 -9.22 -11.90
CA ASP A 202 3.97 -9.60 -12.35
C ASP A 202 3.94 -10.21 -13.75
N LEU A 203 2.90 -11.01 -14.09
CA LEU A 203 2.71 -11.51 -15.46
C LEU A 203 2.56 -10.40 -16.50
N ARG A 204 1.97 -9.29 -16.10
CA ARG A 204 1.66 -8.17 -16.99
C ARG A 204 2.79 -7.15 -17.08
N HIS A 205 3.46 -6.87 -15.98
CA HIS A 205 4.41 -5.77 -15.82
C HIS A 205 5.85 -6.21 -15.60
N GLY A 206 6.07 -7.50 -15.37
CA GLY A 206 7.34 -8.06 -14.94
C GLY A 206 7.48 -8.02 -13.43
N GLU A 207 8.39 -8.85 -12.95
CA GLU A 207 8.73 -9.00 -11.54
C GLU A 207 9.13 -7.67 -10.91
N GLU A 208 8.76 -7.51 -9.63
CA GLU A 208 9.05 -6.32 -8.84
C GLU A 208 8.52 -5.01 -9.45
N PHE A 209 7.39 -5.06 -10.17
CA PHE A 209 6.80 -3.81 -10.64
C PHE A 209 6.52 -2.85 -9.49
N PRO A 210 6.77 -1.54 -9.68
CA PRO A 210 6.55 -0.57 -8.63
C PRO A 210 5.05 -0.34 -8.42
N PHE A 211 4.61 -0.39 -7.16
CA PHE A 211 3.22 -0.11 -6.80
C PHE A 211 3.09 0.58 -5.45
N ASN A 212 1.92 1.14 -5.23
CA ASN A 212 1.48 1.56 -3.90
C ASN A 212 0.16 0.87 -3.58
N PHE A 213 -0.09 0.63 -2.30
CA PHE A 213 -1.45 0.46 -1.83
C PHE A 213 -1.68 1.28 -0.58
N TYR A 214 -2.94 1.55 -0.31
CA TYR A 214 -3.37 2.09 0.97
C TYR A 214 -4.75 1.56 1.38
N ILE A 215 -5.00 1.60 2.70
CA ILE A 215 -6.31 1.27 3.27
C ILE A 215 -6.99 2.58 3.66
N TYR A 216 -8.22 2.79 3.19
CA TYR A 216 -9.01 3.98 3.50
C TYR A 216 -9.32 4.05 5.01
N PRO A 217 -9.07 5.20 5.68
CA PRO A 217 -9.13 5.29 7.14
C PRO A 217 -10.54 5.42 7.72
N GLY A 218 -11.54 5.73 6.90
CA GLY A 218 -12.92 6.00 7.34
C GLY A 218 -13.85 4.81 7.31
N GLY A 219 -15.13 5.06 7.55
CA GLY A 219 -16.20 4.09 7.29
C GLY A 219 -16.28 3.76 5.80
N ASP A 220 -16.85 2.59 5.46
CA ASP A 220 -16.78 2.04 4.08
C ASP A 220 -15.34 1.90 3.59
N TRP A 221 -14.50 1.27 4.41
CA TRP A 221 -13.11 1.06 4.09
C TRP A 221 -12.90 0.21 2.83
N TYR A 222 -11.79 0.44 2.15
CA TYR A 222 -11.31 -0.33 1.02
C TYR A 222 -9.78 -0.34 1.00
N LEU A 223 -9.19 -1.31 0.31
CA LEU A 223 -7.80 -1.26 -0.08
C LEU A 223 -7.72 -0.86 -1.55
N ARG A 224 -6.89 0.12 -1.87
CA ARG A 224 -6.60 0.56 -3.24
C ARG A 224 -5.17 0.20 -3.60
N LEU A 225 -4.99 -0.61 -4.65
CA LEU A 225 -3.70 -0.98 -5.23
C LEU A 225 -3.48 -0.15 -6.50
N ILE A 226 -2.29 0.45 -6.63
CA ILE A 226 -1.95 1.37 -7.70
C ILE A 226 -0.58 0.98 -8.27
N PRO A 227 -0.50 0.28 -9.41
CA PRO A 227 0.75 0.12 -10.14
C PRO A 227 1.33 1.48 -10.56
N ARG A 228 2.62 1.70 -10.29
CA ARG A 228 3.29 3.00 -10.51
C ARG A 228 4.08 3.01 -11.82
N LEU A 229 3.40 2.63 -12.89
CA LEU A 229 3.97 2.52 -14.24
C LEU A 229 4.14 3.87 -14.93
N LYS A 230 3.34 4.85 -14.53
CA LYS A 230 3.32 6.20 -15.10
C LYS A 230 3.89 7.23 -14.10
N THR A 231 4.57 8.23 -14.64
CA THR A 231 4.95 9.44 -13.89
C THR A 231 3.93 10.54 -14.19
N LEU A 232 3.52 11.30 -13.18
CA LEU A 232 2.63 12.46 -13.36
C LEU A 232 3.36 13.56 -14.14
N GLY A 233 2.71 14.08 -15.16
CA GLY A 233 3.16 15.24 -15.92
C GLY A 233 2.74 16.57 -15.26
N GLY A 234 3.17 17.67 -15.86
CA GLY A 234 2.85 19.01 -15.36
C GLY A 234 1.34 19.33 -15.37
N PHE A 235 0.57 18.73 -16.28
CA PHE A 235 -0.87 18.91 -16.32
C PHE A 235 -1.54 18.31 -15.09
N GLU A 236 -1.29 17.04 -14.78
CA GLU A 236 -1.88 16.36 -13.63
C GLU A 236 -1.45 17.02 -12.31
N ILE A 237 -0.16 17.38 -12.19
CA ILE A 237 0.37 18.06 -11.00
C ILE A 237 -0.30 19.42 -10.79
N GLY A 238 -0.48 20.20 -11.87
CA GLY A 238 -1.03 21.55 -11.78
C GLY A 238 -2.55 21.59 -11.59
N THR A 239 -3.27 20.65 -12.19
CA THR A 239 -4.75 20.65 -12.23
C THR A 239 -5.41 19.65 -11.30
N ASN A 240 -4.67 18.65 -10.82
CA ASN A 240 -5.20 17.46 -10.13
C ASN A 240 -6.23 16.67 -10.97
N VAL A 241 -6.17 16.82 -12.32
CA VAL A 241 -6.96 16.04 -13.28
C VAL A 241 -6.05 15.01 -13.91
N TYR A 242 -6.38 13.74 -13.77
CA TYR A 242 -5.52 12.63 -14.18
C TYR A 242 -5.83 12.19 -15.62
N ILE A 243 -4.79 11.90 -16.38
CA ILE A 243 -4.90 11.28 -17.71
C ILE A 243 -4.61 9.79 -17.54
N ASN A 244 -5.64 8.96 -17.52
CA ASN A 244 -5.46 7.51 -17.56
C ASN A 244 -5.44 7.04 -19.01
N THR A 245 -4.42 6.26 -19.38
CA THR A 245 -4.22 5.76 -20.75
C THR A 245 -4.76 4.35 -20.96
N GLN A 246 -5.39 3.78 -19.95
CA GLN A 246 -5.91 2.42 -19.95
C GLN A 246 -7.38 2.38 -19.55
N ASP A 247 -8.18 1.60 -20.28
CA ASP A 247 -9.56 1.32 -19.89
C ASP A 247 -9.59 0.43 -18.65
N PRO A 248 -10.25 0.84 -17.55
CA PRO A 248 -10.40 0.01 -16.36
C PRO A 248 -11.06 -1.35 -16.61
N LEU A 249 -11.87 -1.47 -17.67
CA LEU A 249 -12.47 -2.74 -18.06
C LEU A 249 -11.42 -3.76 -18.55
N GLU A 250 -10.40 -3.32 -19.27
CA GLU A 250 -9.29 -4.19 -19.71
C GLU A 250 -8.52 -4.75 -18.48
N THR A 251 -8.29 -3.91 -17.48
CA THR A 251 -7.69 -4.36 -16.21
C THR A 251 -8.58 -5.38 -15.52
N PHE A 252 -9.88 -5.13 -15.46
CA PHE A 252 -10.82 -6.04 -14.82
C PHE A 252 -10.90 -7.41 -15.53
N GLU A 253 -10.95 -7.44 -16.87
CA GLU A 253 -10.97 -8.70 -17.63
C GLU A 253 -9.66 -9.48 -17.44
N PHE A 254 -8.51 -8.80 -17.38
CA PHE A 254 -7.23 -9.44 -17.04
C PHE A 254 -7.27 -10.09 -15.64
N ILE A 255 -7.77 -9.38 -14.63
CA ILE A 255 -7.92 -9.93 -13.28
C ILE A 255 -8.85 -11.14 -13.28
N LYS A 256 -9.98 -11.05 -13.96
CA LYS A 256 -10.97 -12.15 -14.05
C LYS A 256 -10.38 -13.40 -14.69
N GLU A 257 -9.54 -13.25 -15.71
CA GLU A 257 -8.89 -14.35 -16.41
C GLU A 257 -7.85 -15.06 -15.54
N HIS A 258 -7.02 -14.29 -14.80
CA HIS A 258 -5.84 -14.84 -14.13
C HIS A 258 -5.98 -15.05 -12.64
N PHE A 259 -6.95 -14.44 -11.96
CA PHE A 259 -7.04 -14.44 -10.50
C PHE A 259 -7.25 -15.84 -9.91
N ASP A 260 -8.15 -16.64 -10.48
CA ASP A 260 -8.47 -17.98 -9.96
C ASP A 260 -7.45 -19.05 -10.42
N ASN A 261 -6.89 -18.87 -11.62
CA ASN A 261 -5.96 -19.79 -12.25
C ASN A 261 -4.71 -19.05 -12.78
N PRO A 262 -3.84 -18.54 -11.90
CA PRO A 262 -2.63 -17.85 -12.32
C PRO A 262 -1.65 -18.84 -12.98
N ASP A 263 -0.93 -18.35 -13.99
CA ASP A 263 0.15 -19.10 -14.63
C ASP A 263 1.43 -19.00 -13.76
N PHE A 264 1.50 -19.86 -12.73
CA PHE A 264 2.64 -19.87 -11.82
C PHE A 264 3.97 -20.27 -12.49
N GLU A 265 3.93 -21.08 -13.55
CA GLU A 265 5.16 -21.47 -14.27
C GLU A 265 5.77 -20.22 -14.93
N LYS A 266 4.94 -19.39 -15.53
CA LYS A 266 5.36 -18.14 -16.13
C LYS A 266 5.80 -17.11 -15.10
N ILE A 267 5.11 -16.98 -13.98
CA ILE A 267 5.50 -16.12 -12.85
C ILE A 267 6.89 -16.54 -12.36
N THR A 268 7.09 -17.81 -12.02
CA THR A 268 8.36 -18.33 -11.50
C THR A 268 9.50 -18.21 -12.51
N SER A 269 9.24 -18.42 -13.81
CA SER A 269 10.28 -18.26 -14.85
C SER A 269 10.74 -16.83 -15.04
N GLN A 270 9.85 -15.85 -14.81
CA GLN A 270 10.21 -14.44 -14.82
C GLN A 270 11.12 -14.08 -13.64
N HIS A 271 10.85 -14.62 -12.44
CA HIS A 271 11.66 -14.44 -11.24
C HIS A 271 13.10 -14.97 -11.44
N THR A 272 13.24 -16.15 -12.05
CA THR A 272 14.57 -16.72 -12.32
C THR A 272 15.36 -15.90 -13.34
N ALA A 273 14.71 -15.38 -14.36
CA ALA A 273 15.37 -14.62 -15.44
C ALA A 273 15.83 -13.22 -15.02
N SER A 274 15.23 -12.61 -13.99
CA SER A 274 15.68 -11.32 -13.45
C SER A 274 16.87 -11.49 -12.53
N TYR A 275 16.93 -12.57 -11.76
CA TYR A 275 18.10 -12.90 -10.92
C TYR A 275 19.37 -13.10 -11.75
N GLU A 276 19.28 -13.73 -12.93
CA GLU A 276 20.41 -13.92 -13.83
C GLU A 276 20.88 -12.64 -14.54
N ARG A 277 20.04 -11.57 -14.60
CA ARG A 277 20.42 -10.27 -15.19
C ARG A 277 20.99 -9.27 -14.19
N SER A 278 20.88 -9.54 -12.90
CA SER A 278 21.39 -8.70 -11.82
C SER A 278 22.74 -9.16 -11.26
N VAL A 279 23.29 -10.28 -11.77
CA VAL A 279 24.64 -10.80 -11.56
C VAL A 279 25.50 -10.53 -12.80
#